data_1abead8580cf778d25c1279cd2aee397
#
_entry.id   1abead8580cf778d25c1279cd2aee397
#
_cell.length_a   1.000
_cell.length_b   1.000
_cell.length_c   1.000
_cell.angle_alpha   90.00
_cell.angle_beta   90.00
_cell.angle_gamma   90.00
#
_symmetry.space_group_name_H-M   'P 1'
#
loop_
_entity.id
_entity.type
_entity.pdbx_description
1 polymer ?
#
loop_
_entity_poly.entity_id
_entity_poly.type
_entity_poly.pdbx_seq_one_letter_code
_entity_poly.pdbx_strand_id
1 'polypeptide(L)'
;MNFKEIFNNKSKSLRFLVVLILAVIFLFYESTESKLVDRLGNNQELIKKFDDFKLGGYENDISLTVEILESVIDTAKSYLGVANKVGGTSRDSIDASGLIYVSINANSEFKFPRIAQDMARYGKIITKKKKLKRGDLVFFFDTYDVDRIVTSVGIYLGEDKFLNSSTNNGVSESDINDPYYWSDKFFFGTRIFK
;
A
#
# COMPACT_ATOMS: atom_id res chain seq x y z
N MET A 1 -37.10 39.04 16.53
CA MET A 1 -35.86 38.35 16.13
C MET A 1 -35.69 38.58 14.63
N ASN A 2 -34.63 39.29 14.22
CA ASN A 2 -34.54 39.87 12.88
C ASN A 2 -33.99 38.79 11.89
N PHE A 3 -34.57 38.71 10.70
CA PHE A 3 -34.23 37.72 9.67
C PHE A 3 -32.74 37.70 9.32
N LYS A 4 -32.05 38.85 9.41
CA LYS A 4 -30.60 38.99 9.26
C LYS A 4 -29.78 38.29 10.35
N GLU A 5 -30.28 38.19 11.56
CA GLU A 5 -29.58 37.50 12.65
C GLU A 5 -29.65 35.99 12.53
N ILE A 6 -30.78 35.45 12.02
CA ILE A 6 -30.94 34.02 11.74
C ILE A 6 -30.04 33.57 10.60
N PHE A 7 -29.90 34.38 9.56
CA PHE A 7 -29.01 34.08 8.42
C PHE A 7 -27.54 34.16 8.78
N ASN A 8 -27.15 35.14 9.63
CA ASN A 8 -25.78 35.30 10.08
C ASN A 8 -25.35 34.20 11.05
N ASN A 9 -26.29 33.71 11.86
CA ASN A 9 -26.03 32.60 12.79
C ASN A 9 -25.89 31.25 12.09
N LYS A 10 -26.70 30.99 11.04
CA LYS A 10 -26.55 29.79 10.18
C LYS A 10 -25.21 29.80 9.43
N SER A 11 -24.77 30.96 8.92
CA SER A 11 -23.50 31.11 8.25
C SER A 11 -22.30 30.87 9.21
N LYS A 12 -22.37 31.34 10.46
CA LYS A 12 -21.36 31.08 11.49
C LYS A 12 -21.29 29.62 11.88
N SER A 13 -22.46 28.99 12.08
CA SER A 13 -22.57 27.56 12.40
C SER A 13 -22.02 26.67 11.27
N LEU A 14 -22.30 27.02 10.01
CA LEU A 14 -21.79 26.29 8.85
C LEU A 14 -20.26 26.41 8.73
N ARG A 15 -19.69 27.61 8.95
CA ARG A 15 -18.26 27.85 8.95
C ARG A 15 -17.56 27.09 10.08
N PHE A 16 -18.15 27.07 11.26
CA PHE A 16 -17.64 26.32 12.40
C PHE A 16 -17.63 24.81 12.11
N LEU A 17 -18.70 24.29 11.50
CA LEU A 17 -18.79 22.88 11.09
C LEU A 17 -17.73 22.51 10.06
N VAL A 18 -17.49 23.38 9.06
CA VAL A 18 -16.45 23.16 8.03
C VAL A 18 -15.08 23.14 8.67
N VAL A 19 -14.77 24.08 9.57
CA VAL A 19 -13.48 24.11 10.30
C VAL A 19 -13.30 22.86 11.15
N LEU A 20 -14.36 22.39 11.82
CA LEU A 20 -14.33 21.17 12.62
C LEU A 20 -14.05 19.94 11.74
N ILE A 21 -14.72 19.84 10.59
CA ILE A 21 -14.52 18.74 9.63
C ILE A 21 -13.06 18.76 9.11
N LEU A 22 -12.54 19.93 8.74
CA LEU A 22 -11.16 20.05 8.28
C LEU A 22 -10.15 19.68 9.36
N ALA A 23 -10.40 20.09 10.63
CA ALA A 23 -9.56 19.70 11.76
C ALA A 23 -9.60 18.19 12.01
N VAL A 24 -10.74 17.55 11.92
CA VAL A 24 -10.88 16.08 12.04
C VAL A 24 -10.16 15.37 10.89
N ILE A 25 -10.29 15.86 9.67
CA ILE A 25 -9.57 15.31 8.49
C ILE A 25 -8.06 15.46 8.71
N PHE A 26 -7.58 16.63 9.16
CA PHE A 26 -6.18 16.89 9.43
C PHE A 26 -5.63 15.96 10.52
N LEU A 27 -6.33 15.81 11.67
CA LEU A 27 -5.96 14.89 12.75
C LEU A 27 -5.93 13.43 12.29
N PHE A 28 -6.87 13.03 11.40
CA PHE A 28 -6.90 11.68 10.86
C PHE A 28 -5.73 11.42 9.89
N TYR A 29 -5.39 12.39 9.06
CA TYR A 29 -4.26 12.35 8.14
C TYR A 29 -2.93 12.28 8.89
N GLU A 30 -2.72 13.15 9.86
CA GLU A 30 -1.54 13.16 10.74
C GLU A 30 -1.40 11.81 11.48
N SER A 31 -2.53 11.22 11.94
CA SER A 31 -2.49 9.91 12.61
C SER A 31 -2.01 8.76 11.71
N THR A 32 -2.17 8.87 10.38
CA THR A 32 -1.68 7.86 9.43
C THR A 32 -0.18 8.02 9.20
N GLU A 33 0.30 9.20 8.91
CA GLU A 33 1.73 9.49 8.75
C GLU A 33 2.52 9.23 10.02
N SER A 34 2.02 9.66 11.19
CA SER A 34 2.64 9.39 12.48
C SER A 34 2.89 7.89 12.68
N LYS A 35 1.89 7.04 12.38
CA LYS A 35 2.05 5.58 12.49
C LYS A 35 3.08 5.00 11.52
N LEU A 36 3.25 5.60 10.36
CA LEU A 36 4.27 5.16 9.40
C LEU A 36 5.66 5.59 9.84
N VAL A 37 5.81 6.82 10.33
CA VAL A 37 7.07 7.32 10.90
C VAL A 37 7.48 6.49 12.13
N ASP A 38 6.54 6.17 13.02
CA ASP A 38 6.81 5.33 14.21
C ASP A 38 7.43 3.98 13.85
N ARG A 39 7.07 3.40 12.69
CA ARG A 39 7.67 2.14 12.19
C ARG A 39 9.12 2.30 11.74
N LEU A 40 9.50 3.49 11.29
CA LEU A 40 10.86 3.78 10.85
C LEU A 40 11.79 4.07 12.03
N GLY A 41 11.21 4.23 13.24
CA GLY A 41 11.93 4.55 14.46
C GLY A 41 12.74 5.85 14.33
N ASN A 42 13.96 5.85 14.84
CA ASN A 42 14.86 7.00 14.77
C ASN A 42 15.81 6.97 13.56
N ASN A 43 15.55 6.12 12.56
CA ASN A 43 16.40 6.02 11.37
C ASN A 43 16.16 7.20 10.43
N GLN A 44 17.05 8.19 10.49
CA GLN A 44 16.96 9.43 9.72
C GLN A 44 16.99 9.21 8.20
N GLU A 45 17.71 8.19 7.74
CA GLU A 45 17.75 7.85 6.30
C GLU A 45 16.40 7.33 5.82
N LEU A 46 15.77 6.40 6.56
CA LEU A 46 14.45 5.88 6.23
C LEU A 46 13.37 6.97 6.31
N ILE A 47 13.46 7.85 7.32
CA ILE A 47 12.54 8.99 7.44
C ILE A 47 12.66 9.91 6.22
N LYS A 48 13.89 10.24 5.79
CA LYS A 48 14.11 11.03 4.58
C LYS A 48 13.53 10.35 3.33
N LYS A 49 13.79 9.05 3.14
CA LYS A 49 13.22 8.28 2.02
C LYS A 49 11.68 8.30 2.04
N PHE A 50 11.08 8.30 3.23
CA PHE A 50 9.62 8.43 3.37
C PHE A 50 9.13 9.85 3.04
N ASP A 51 9.84 10.89 3.46
CA ASP A 51 9.51 12.27 3.10
C ASP A 51 9.57 12.47 1.57
N ASP A 52 10.58 11.94 0.90
CA ASP A 52 10.68 11.95 -0.56
C ASP A 52 9.53 11.16 -1.23
N PHE A 53 9.12 10.02 -0.64
CA PHE A 53 7.93 9.29 -1.09
C PHE A 53 6.67 10.14 -1.02
N LYS A 54 6.45 10.87 0.08
CA LYS A 54 5.26 11.72 0.27
C LYS A 54 5.17 12.83 -0.77
N LEU A 55 6.30 13.42 -1.18
CA LEU A 55 6.32 14.48 -2.20
C LEU A 55 5.71 14.05 -3.53
N GLY A 56 5.78 12.78 -3.89
CA GLY A 56 5.17 12.24 -5.11
C GLY A 56 3.69 11.92 -4.98
N GLY A 57 3.07 12.15 -3.84
CA GLY A 57 1.67 11.81 -3.54
C GLY A 57 1.45 10.32 -3.30
N TYR A 58 0.32 9.99 -2.69
CA TYR A 58 -0.17 8.63 -2.44
C TYR A 58 -1.70 8.63 -2.30
N GLU A 59 -2.31 7.45 -2.11
CA GLU A 59 -3.76 7.24 -2.16
C GLU A 59 -4.39 7.71 -3.49
N ASN A 60 -3.62 7.62 -4.60
CA ASN A 60 -4.15 7.89 -5.93
C ASN A 60 -5.31 6.93 -6.23
N ASP A 61 -6.33 7.48 -6.90
CA ASP A 61 -7.49 6.67 -7.29
C ASP A 61 -7.10 5.56 -8.26
N ILE A 62 -7.70 4.39 -8.03
CA ILE A 62 -7.62 3.23 -8.90
C ILE A 62 -8.97 2.52 -8.88
N SER A 63 -9.43 2.10 -10.06
CA SER A 63 -10.71 1.40 -10.23
C SER A 63 -10.48 -0.02 -10.71
N LEU A 64 -9.93 -0.87 -9.84
CA LEU A 64 -9.95 -2.31 -10.06
C LEU A 64 -11.18 -2.91 -9.37
N THR A 65 -11.98 -3.66 -10.12
CA THR A 65 -13.19 -4.28 -9.59
C THR A 65 -12.87 -5.57 -8.86
N VAL A 66 -13.72 -5.95 -7.90
CA VAL A 66 -13.52 -7.20 -7.15
C VAL A 66 -13.72 -8.44 -8.02
N GLU A 67 -14.39 -8.32 -9.18
CA GLU A 67 -14.60 -9.43 -10.11
C GLU A 67 -13.28 -9.99 -10.68
N ILE A 68 -12.25 -9.15 -10.85
CA ILE A 68 -10.96 -9.60 -11.35
C ILE A 68 -9.99 -10.04 -10.24
N LEU A 69 -10.35 -9.85 -8.97
CA LEU A 69 -9.45 -10.12 -7.85
C LEU A 69 -8.91 -11.55 -7.83
N GLU A 70 -9.81 -12.53 -7.95
CA GLU A 70 -9.38 -13.94 -7.93
C GLU A 70 -8.53 -14.29 -9.17
N SER A 71 -8.85 -13.75 -10.35
CA SER A 71 -8.03 -13.94 -11.54
C SER A 71 -6.62 -13.35 -11.38
N VAL A 72 -6.50 -12.21 -10.70
CA VAL A 72 -5.19 -11.61 -10.37
C VAL A 72 -4.41 -12.51 -9.41
N ILE A 73 -5.07 -13.03 -8.36
CA ILE A 73 -4.44 -13.94 -7.39
C ILE A 73 -4.06 -15.25 -8.06
N ASP A 74 -4.90 -15.84 -8.89
CA ASP A 74 -4.62 -17.09 -9.61
C ASP A 74 -3.46 -16.90 -10.59
N THR A 75 -3.40 -15.75 -11.28
CA THR A 75 -2.26 -15.41 -12.11
C THR A 75 -0.98 -15.35 -11.27
N ALA A 76 -1.00 -14.67 -10.12
CA ALA A 76 0.16 -14.60 -9.23
C ALA A 76 0.55 -16.00 -8.71
N LYS A 77 -0.41 -16.81 -8.28
CA LYS A 77 -0.17 -18.19 -7.80
C LYS A 77 0.40 -19.11 -8.89
N SER A 78 0.06 -18.86 -10.14
CA SER A 78 0.62 -19.64 -11.25
C SER A 78 2.13 -19.51 -11.42
N TYR A 79 2.77 -18.53 -10.74
CA TYR A 79 4.22 -18.33 -10.67
C TYR A 79 4.88 -18.99 -9.45
N LEU A 80 4.14 -19.71 -8.59
CA LEU A 80 4.73 -20.40 -7.43
C LEU A 80 5.96 -21.22 -7.84
N GLY A 81 7.05 -21.08 -7.08
CA GLY A 81 8.33 -21.74 -7.32
C GLY A 81 9.24 -21.06 -8.36
N VAL A 82 8.77 -20.06 -9.10
CA VAL A 82 9.62 -19.31 -10.04
C VAL A 82 10.70 -18.56 -9.29
N ALA A 83 11.94 -18.65 -9.76
CA ALA A 83 13.11 -18.04 -9.12
C ALA A 83 13.01 -16.51 -9.09
N ASN A 84 13.52 -15.89 -8.03
CA ASN A 84 13.64 -14.45 -7.94
C ASN A 84 14.82 -13.93 -8.78
N LYS A 85 14.56 -12.85 -9.53
CA LYS A 85 15.61 -12.06 -10.18
C LYS A 85 15.14 -10.63 -10.31
N VAL A 86 15.94 -9.69 -9.81
CA VAL A 86 15.65 -8.24 -9.91
C VAL A 86 15.37 -7.85 -11.37
N GLY A 87 14.28 -7.14 -11.61
CA GLY A 87 13.82 -6.75 -12.95
C GLY A 87 13.05 -7.84 -13.71
N GLY A 88 12.99 -9.07 -13.20
CA GLY A 88 12.29 -10.20 -13.83
C GLY A 88 10.77 -10.01 -13.92
N THR A 89 10.16 -10.49 -15.02
CA THR A 89 8.71 -10.46 -15.29
C THR A 89 8.24 -11.70 -16.06
N SER A 90 9.04 -12.77 -16.10
CA SER A 90 8.77 -13.95 -16.90
C SER A 90 8.65 -15.22 -16.05
N ARG A 91 8.34 -16.35 -16.73
CA ARG A 91 8.35 -17.67 -16.10
C ARG A 91 9.74 -18.18 -15.76
N ASP A 92 10.78 -17.64 -16.36
CA ASP A 92 12.16 -18.01 -16.03
C ASP A 92 12.61 -17.35 -14.72
N SER A 93 12.20 -16.10 -14.49
CA SER A 93 12.49 -15.39 -13.27
C SER A 93 11.62 -14.16 -13.10
N ILE A 94 11.26 -13.84 -11.85
CA ILE A 94 10.36 -12.75 -11.53
C ILE A 94 10.70 -12.13 -10.18
N ASP A 95 10.72 -10.79 -10.08
CA ASP A 95 10.84 -10.12 -8.78
C ASP A 95 9.48 -9.83 -8.13
N ALA A 96 9.49 -9.35 -6.90
CA ALA A 96 8.29 -9.10 -6.12
C ALA A 96 7.32 -8.14 -6.83
N SER A 97 7.79 -7.00 -7.30
CA SER A 97 6.95 -6.05 -8.05
C SER A 97 6.61 -6.54 -9.45
N GLY A 98 7.48 -7.33 -10.07
CA GLY A 98 7.22 -8.01 -11.34
C GLY A 98 6.02 -8.95 -11.24
N LEU A 99 5.93 -9.72 -10.15
CA LEU A 99 4.81 -10.63 -9.89
C LEU A 99 3.47 -9.86 -9.85
N ILE A 100 3.41 -8.77 -9.08
CA ILE A 100 2.21 -7.94 -8.99
C ILE A 100 1.90 -7.27 -10.33
N TYR A 101 2.94 -6.73 -11.00
CA TYR A 101 2.83 -6.10 -12.31
C TYR A 101 2.20 -7.03 -13.36
N VAL A 102 2.74 -8.23 -13.53
CA VAL A 102 2.22 -9.16 -14.52
C VAL A 102 0.82 -9.65 -14.17
N SER A 103 0.54 -9.87 -12.88
CA SER A 103 -0.76 -10.38 -12.42
C SER A 103 -1.88 -9.38 -12.64
N ILE A 104 -1.66 -8.10 -12.30
CA ILE A 104 -2.68 -7.06 -12.50
C ILE A 104 -2.84 -6.72 -13.99
N ASN A 105 -1.72 -6.49 -14.71
CA ASN A 105 -1.80 -6.07 -16.11
C ASN A 105 -2.30 -7.16 -17.07
N ALA A 106 -2.26 -8.43 -16.66
CA ALA A 106 -2.88 -9.52 -17.44
C ALA A 106 -4.40 -9.58 -17.26
N ASN A 107 -4.95 -8.99 -16.19
CA ASN A 107 -6.36 -9.11 -15.83
C ASN A 107 -7.09 -7.75 -15.81
N SER A 108 -6.43 -6.66 -16.17
CA SER A 108 -6.98 -5.30 -16.13
C SER A 108 -6.47 -4.47 -17.30
N GLU A 109 -7.29 -3.56 -17.79
CA GLU A 109 -6.88 -2.53 -18.77
C GLU A 109 -6.04 -1.42 -18.12
N PHE A 110 -6.14 -1.27 -16.80
CA PHE A 110 -5.33 -0.30 -16.06
C PHE A 110 -3.85 -0.73 -16.09
N LYS A 111 -2.99 0.17 -16.55
CA LYS A 111 -1.55 -0.08 -16.60
C LYS A 111 -0.91 0.18 -15.24
N PHE A 112 -0.86 -0.88 -14.42
CA PHE A 112 -0.29 -0.80 -13.09
C PHE A 112 1.23 -0.57 -13.15
N PRO A 113 1.82 0.22 -12.23
CA PRO A 113 3.25 0.52 -12.24
C PRO A 113 4.13 -0.72 -12.10
N ARG A 114 5.39 -0.63 -12.59
CA ARG A 114 6.36 -1.75 -12.50
C ARG A 114 7.10 -1.80 -11.15
N ILE A 115 7.27 -0.67 -10.48
CA ILE A 115 8.13 -0.52 -9.30
C ILE A 115 7.26 -0.50 -8.04
N ALA A 116 7.66 -1.25 -7.00
CA ALA A 116 6.90 -1.38 -5.75
C ALA A 116 6.56 -0.01 -5.11
N GLN A 117 7.50 0.94 -5.11
CA GLN A 117 7.26 2.28 -4.57
C GLN A 117 6.18 3.05 -5.34
N ASP A 118 6.12 2.89 -6.66
CA ASP A 118 5.09 3.55 -7.48
C ASP A 118 3.74 2.84 -7.33
N MET A 119 3.73 1.50 -7.16
CA MET A 119 2.52 0.74 -6.81
C MET A 119 1.92 1.20 -5.49
N ALA A 120 2.77 1.50 -4.50
CA ALA A 120 2.37 1.95 -3.15
C ALA A 120 1.64 3.31 -3.15
N ARG A 121 1.64 4.02 -4.25
CA ARG A 121 0.92 5.31 -4.42
C ARG A 121 -0.56 5.13 -4.71
N TYR A 122 -1.03 3.92 -5.02
CA TYR A 122 -2.41 3.64 -5.44
C TYR A 122 -3.21 2.96 -4.35
N GLY A 123 -4.49 3.36 -4.25
CA GLY A 123 -5.45 2.78 -3.33
C GLY A 123 -5.35 3.32 -1.90
N LYS A 124 -6.29 2.91 -1.05
CA LYS A 124 -6.39 3.39 0.32
C LYS A 124 -5.36 2.74 1.23
N ILE A 125 -4.60 3.54 1.96
CA ILE A 125 -3.59 3.07 2.93
C ILE A 125 -4.22 2.32 4.11
N ILE A 126 -3.59 1.20 4.47
CA ILE A 126 -3.95 0.32 5.59
C ILE A 126 -2.71 0.15 6.48
N THR A 127 -2.69 0.85 7.61
CA THR A 127 -1.54 0.82 8.53
C THR A 127 -1.55 -0.36 9.50
N LYS A 128 -2.69 -1.02 9.73
CA LYS A 128 -2.82 -2.11 10.71
C LYS A 128 -2.98 -3.46 10.00
N LYS A 129 -2.07 -4.42 10.22
CA LYS A 129 -2.14 -5.77 9.64
C LYS A 129 -3.52 -6.41 9.81
N LYS A 130 -4.15 -6.31 10.99
CA LYS A 130 -5.49 -6.85 11.28
C LYS A 130 -6.65 -6.25 10.44
N LYS A 131 -6.41 -5.17 9.69
CA LYS A 131 -7.39 -4.55 8.78
C LYS A 131 -7.16 -4.97 7.32
N LEU A 132 -6.12 -5.73 7.05
CA LEU A 132 -5.87 -6.27 5.72
C LEU A 132 -6.98 -7.23 5.33
N LYS A 133 -7.32 -7.21 4.05
CA LYS A 133 -8.27 -8.11 3.41
C LYS A 133 -7.60 -8.77 2.21
N ARG A 134 -8.08 -9.97 1.86
CA ARG A 134 -7.65 -10.67 0.64
C ARG A 134 -7.64 -9.73 -0.56
N GLY A 135 -6.53 -9.68 -1.29
CA GLY A 135 -6.30 -8.80 -2.42
C GLY A 135 -5.65 -7.46 -2.09
N ASP A 136 -5.54 -7.07 -0.82
CA ASP A 136 -4.77 -5.89 -0.46
C ASP A 136 -3.29 -6.10 -0.86
N LEU A 137 -2.65 -5.09 -1.41
CA LEU A 137 -1.20 -5.12 -1.58
C LEU A 137 -0.54 -4.80 -0.25
N VAL A 138 0.54 -5.53 0.06
CA VAL A 138 1.34 -5.32 1.28
C VAL A 138 2.74 -4.88 0.89
N PHE A 139 3.21 -3.81 1.49
CA PHE A 139 4.47 -3.17 1.16
C PHE A 139 5.45 -3.26 2.32
N PHE A 140 6.71 -3.47 1.97
CA PHE A 140 7.79 -3.66 2.93
C PHE A 140 8.91 -2.65 2.65
N PHE A 141 9.59 -2.23 3.72
CA PHE A 141 10.78 -1.38 3.65
C PHE A 141 12.03 -2.18 4.04
N ASP A 142 13.20 -1.67 3.71
CA ASP A 142 14.49 -2.23 4.14
C ASP A 142 14.67 -3.74 3.86
N THR A 143 14.13 -4.21 2.72
CA THR A 143 14.33 -5.61 2.28
C THR A 143 15.61 -5.79 1.45
N TYR A 144 16.11 -4.72 0.87
CA TYR A 144 17.43 -4.61 0.20
C TYR A 144 17.82 -3.13 0.11
N ASP A 145 19.13 -2.89 -0.05
CA ASP A 145 19.70 -1.54 -0.11
C ASP A 145 19.35 -0.85 -1.44
N VAL A 146 18.58 0.22 -1.36
CA VAL A 146 18.18 1.06 -2.49
C VAL A 146 17.66 2.41 -1.99
N ASP A 147 17.80 3.44 -2.81
CA ASP A 147 17.34 4.79 -2.46
C ASP A 147 15.80 4.95 -2.65
N ARG A 148 15.04 4.12 -1.93
CA ARG A 148 13.57 4.12 -1.88
C ARG A 148 13.10 3.56 -0.56
N ILE A 149 11.97 4.11 -0.06
CA ILE A 149 11.40 3.59 1.20
C ILE A 149 10.66 2.26 0.99
N VAL A 150 9.92 2.11 -0.12
CA VAL A 150 9.23 0.85 -0.43
C VAL A 150 10.14 -0.01 -1.29
N THR A 151 10.62 -1.09 -0.72
CA THR A 151 11.59 -1.99 -1.36
C THR A 151 10.98 -3.31 -1.86
N SER A 152 9.87 -3.76 -1.28
CA SER A 152 9.19 -4.99 -1.71
C SER A 152 7.67 -4.87 -1.62
N VAL A 153 6.96 -5.76 -2.33
CA VAL A 153 5.51 -5.84 -2.37
C VAL A 153 5.04 -7.29 -2.46
N GLY A 154 3.86 -7.56 -1.92
CA GLY A 154 3.15 -8.84 -2.10
C GLY A 154 1.65 -8.60 -2.18
N ILE A 155 0.88 -9.64 -2.51
CA ILE A 155 -0.57 -9.64 -2.46
C ILE A 155 -1.05 -10.46 -1.26
N TYR A 156 -1.86 -9.86 -0.41
CA TYR A 156 -2.37 -10.50 0.80
C TYR A 156 -3.46 -11.52 0.45
N LEU A 157 -3.32 -12.73 0.94
CA LEU A 157 -4.20 -13.86 0.64
C LEU A 157 -5.28 -14.09 1.70
N GLY A 158 -5.20 -13.41 2.84
CA GLY A 158 -5.96 -13.71 4.05
C GLY A 158 -5.14 -14.55 5.03
N GLU A 159 -5.64 -14.72 6.27
CA GLU A 159 -5.05 -15.58 7.31
C GLU A 159 -3.55 -15.32 7.54
N ASP A 160 -3.20 -14.05 7.59
CA ASP A 160 -1.83 -13.56 7.77
C ASP A 160 -0.84 -14.01 6.66
N LYS A 161 -1.32 -14.60 5.56
CA LYS A 161 -0.50 -15.03 4.43
C LYS A 161 -0.50 -14.00 3.30
N PHE A 162 0.64 -13.87 2.64
CA PHE A 162 0.79 -13.09 1.41
C PHE A 162 1.71 -13.82 0.42
N LEU A 163 1.50 -13.57 -0.85
CA LEU A 163 2.31 -14.11 -1.94
C LEU A 163 3.27 -13.04 -2.43
N ASN A 164 4.55 -13.36 -2.53
CA ASN A 164 5.57 -12.50 -3.10
C ASN A 164 6.69 -13.31 -3.74
N SER A 165 7.65 -12.62 -4.37
CA SER A 165 8.93 -13.22 -4.80
C SER A 165 10.06 -12.69 -3.92
N SER A 166 10.82 -13.59 -3.28
CA SER A 166 11.96 -13.27 -2.45
C SER A 166 13.23 -13.96 -2.93
N THR A 167 14.40 -13.40 -2.60
CA THR A 167 15.69 -13.90 -3.06
C THR A 167 15.93 -15.38 -2.71
N ASN A 168 15.53 -15.78 -1.50
CA ASN A 168 15.82 -17.13 -1.01
C ASN A 168 14.80 -18.17 -1.48
N ASN A 169 13.53 -17.78 -1.66
CA ASN A 169 12.43 -18.74 -1.86
C ASN A 169 11.76 -18.61 -3.23
N GLY A 170 12.19 -17.64 -4.06
CA GLY A 170 11.43 -17.33 -5.27
C GLY A 170 10.02 -16.87 -4.95
N VAL A 171 9.06 -17.21 -5.83
CA VAL A 171 7.64 -16.95 -5.59
C VAL A 171 7.08 -17.96 -4.60
N SER A 172 6.65 -17.46 -3.45
CA SER A 172 6.15 -18.30 -2.35
C SER A 172 5.14 -17.55 -1.48
N GLU A 173 4.35 -18.31 -0.74
CA GLU A 173 3.51 -17.76 0.34
C GLU A 173 4.37 -17.56 1.60
N SER A 174 4.22 -16.40 2.23
CA SER A 174 4.92 -16.02 3.45
C SER A 174 3.92 -15.56 4.52
N ASP A 175 4.32 -15.62 5.79
CA ASP A 175 3.55 -15.10 6.92
C ASP A 175 3.93 -13.63 7.17
N ILE A 176 2.95 -12.72 7.18
CA ILE A 176 3.20 -11.30 7.42
C ILE A 176 3.63 -11.01 8.87
N ASN A 177 3.40 -11.96 9.76
CA ASN A 177 3.78 -11.91 11.18
C ASN A 177 5.06 -12.70 11.48
N ASP A 178 5.74 -13.24 10.45
CA ASP A 178 7.03 -13.90 10.64
C ASP A 178 7.99 -12.99 11.43
N PRO A 179 8.37 -13.37 12.66
CA PRO A 179 9.18 -12.53 13.53
C PRO A 179 10.65 -12.45 13.11
N TYR A 180 11.09 -13.32 12.20
CA TYR A 180 12.48 -13.37 11.77
C TYR A 180 12.78 -12.43 10.59
N TYR A 181 11.75 -12.02 9.85
CA TYR A 181 11.96 -11.16 8.69
C TYR A 181 10.79 -10.21 8.38
N TRP A 182 9.59 -10.71 8.09
CA TRP A 182 8.52 -9.91 7.51
C TRP A 182 7.82 -8.99 8.49
N SER A 183 7.70 -9.40 9.77
CA SER A 183 6.96 -8.65 10.77
C SER A 183 7.50 -7.23 10.96
N ASP A 184 8.81 -7.10 11.04
CA ASP A 184 9.50 -5.82 11.31
C ASP A 184 9.64 -4.95 10.06
N LYS A 185 9.58 -5.58 8.89
CA LYS A 185 9.70 -4.88 7.59
C LYS A 185 8.37 -4.46 6.99
N PHE A 186 7.24 -4.88 7.56
CA PHE A 186 5.92 -4.46 7.08
C PHE A 186 5.75 -2.94 7.25
N PHE A 187 5.54 -2.22 6.15
CA PHE A 187 5.36 -0.77 6.19
C PHE A 187 3.87 -0.40 6.24
N PHE A 188 3.11 -0.75 5.22
CA PHE A 188 1.65 -0.60 5.14
C PHE A 188 1.08 -1.50 4.04
N GLY A 189 -0.23 -1.61 3.99
CA GLY A 189 -0.94 -2.16 2.83
C GLY A 189 -1.69 -1.08 2.07
N THR A 190 -2.10 -1.37 0.83
CA THR A 190 -3.09 -0.57 0.11
C THR A 190 -4.23 -1.43 -0.41
N ARG A 191 -5.45 -0.86 -0.38
CA ARG A 191 -6.64 -1.48 -0.97
C ARG A 191 -6.91 -0.87 -2.32
N ILE A 192 -6.71 -1.67 -3.37
CA ILE A 192 -6.85 -1.28 -4.77
C ILE A 192 -8.09 -1.85 -5.44
N PHE A 193 -8.70 -2.89 -4.88
CA PHE A 193 -9.95 -3.48 -5.36
C PHE A 193 -11.16 -2.89 -4.64
N LYS A 194 -12.18 -2.50 -5.39
CA LYS A 194 -13.41 -1.86 -4.92
C LYS A 194 -14.65 -2.57 -5.46
#